data_577070114b931a074aa97325ee5f2b13
#
_entry.id   577070114b931a074aa97325ee5f2b13
#
_cell.length_a   1.000
_cell.length_b   1.000
_cell.length_c   1.000
_cell.angle_alpha   90.00
_cell.angle_beta   90.00
_cell.angle_gamma   90.00
#
_symmetry.space_group_name_H-M   'P 1'
#
loop_
_entity.id
_entity.type
_entity.pdbx_description
1 polymer ?
#
loop_
_entity_poly.entity_id
_entity_poly.type
_entity_poly.pdbx_seq_one_letter_code
_entity_poly.pdbx_strand_id
1 'polypeptide(L)'
;MAIRYRELVRLADGVTVEAIVAPDRRYRLALFRQGTPHVEYWNDGAGHRRRIGERTSAYDFRSIEQLRYDFERDAEDTLGRD
;
A
#
# COMPACT_ATOMS: atom_id res chain seq x y z
N MET A 1 12.76 0.90 16.96
CA MET A 1 11.53 1.63 16.67
C MET A 1 10.34 0.69 16.80
N ALA A 2 9.32 1.11 17.50
CA ALA A 2 8.11 0.30 17.66
C ALA A 2 7.22 0.44 16.43
N ILE A 3 6.72 -0.67 15.91
CA ILE A 3 5.71 -0.67 14.87
C ILE A 3 4.36 -0.76 15.56
N ARG A 4 3.47 0.22 15.32
CA ARG A 4 2.16 0.24 15.94
C ARG A 4 1.27 -0.86 15.38
N TYR A 5 1.39 -1.13 14.08
CA TYR A 5 0.54 -2.09 13.40
C TYR A 5 1.28 -2.67 12.21
N ARG A 6 1.19 -3.96 12.06
CA ARG A 6 1.75 -4.64 10.89
C ARG A 6 0.87 -5.83 10.55
N GLU A 7 0.50 -5.91 9.28
CA GLU A 7 -0.29 -7.02 8.77
C GLU A 7 0.30 -7.50 7.46
N LEU A 8 0.36 -8.82 7.32
CA LEU A 8 0.78 -9.44 6.07
C LEU A 8 -0.29 -10.46 5.70
N VAL A 9 -0.94 -10.28 4.58
CA VAL A 9 -2.03 -11.12 4.13
C VAL A 9 -1.67 -11.75 2.80
N ARG A 10 -1.79 -13.07 2.72
CA ARG A 10 -1.59 -13.79 1.48
C ARG A 10 -2.95 -13.96 0.81
N LEU A 11 -3.12 -13.35 -0.37
CA LEU A 11 -4.39 -13.39 -1.09
C LEU A 11 -4.48 -14.59 -2.03
N ALA A 12 -3.34 -14.97 -2.62
CA ALA A 12 -3.26 -16.06 -3.57
C ALA A 12 -1.81 -16.48 -3.67
N ASP A 13 -1.51 -17.50 -4.48
CA ASP A 13 -0.13 -17.92 -4.70
C ASP A 13 0.67 -16.77 -5.31
N GLY A 14 1.74 -16.36 -4.61
CA GLY A 14 2.61 -15.28 -5.06
C GLY A 14 2.00 -13.89 -4.92
N VAL A 15 0.84 -13.74 -4.29
CA VAL A 15 0.19 -12.44 -4.12
C VAL A 15 0.02 -12.16 -2.63
N THR A 16 0.70 -11.13 -2.14
CA THR A 16 0.60 -10.72 -0.73
C THR A 16 0.35 -9.23 -0.61
N VAL A 17 -0.32 -8.86 0.48
CA VAL A 17 -0.54 -7.47 0.85
C VAL A 17 0.12 -7.22 2.20
N GLU A 18 0.90 -6.16 2.28
CA GLU A 18 1.54 -5.75 3.53
C GLU A 18 1.01 -4.38 3.94
N ALA A 19 0.68 -4.25 5.21
CA ALA A 19 0.28 -2.98 5.79
C ALA A 19 1.14 -2.74 7.03
N ILE A 20 1.79 -1.59 7.08
CA ILE A 20 2.62 -1.19 8.22
C ILE A 20 2.22 0.22 8.61
N VAL A 21 1.97 0.42 9.91
CA VAL A 21 1.69 1.75 10.45
C VAL A 21 2.62 1.97 11.65
N ALA A 22 3.45 3.00 11.56
CA ALA A 22 4.38 3.35 12.63
C ALA A 22 3.71 4.34 13.60
N PRO A 23 4.24 4.46 14.84
CA PRO A 23 3.67 5.37 15.85
C PRO A 23 3.68 6.85 15.42
N ASP A 24 4.60 7.25 14.55
CA ASP A 24 4.70 8.62 14.05
C ASP A 24 3.79 8.89 12.87
N ARG A 25 2.82 8.01 12.61
CA ARG A 25 1.84 8.07 11.53
C ARG A 25 2.41 7.80 10.15
N ARG A 26 3.65 7.38 10.06
CA ARG A 26 4.16 6.87 8.80
C ARG A 26 3.51 5.53 8.52
N TYR A 27 3.19 5.30 7.27
CA TYR A 27 2.53 4.06 6.88
C TYR A 27 3.06 3.58 5.55
N ARG A 28 2.84 2.30 5.29
CA ARG A 28 3.08 1.72 3.99
C ARG A 28 2.05 0.62 3.74
N LEU A 29 1.35 0.72 2.63
CA LEU A 29 0.48 -0.33 2.13
C LEU A 29 1.07 -0.79 0.81
N ALA A 30 1.22 -2.10 0.61
CA ALA A 30 1.85 -2.61 -0.61
C ALA A 30 1.22 -3.92 -1.04
N LEU A 31 1.00 -4.05 -2.35
CA LEU A 31 0.60 -5.29 -2.99
C LEU A 31 1.80 -5.86 -3.72
N PHE A 32 2.19 -7.07 -3.38
CA PHE A 32 3.31 -7.77 -4.02
C PHE A 32 2.78 -8.91 -4.88
N ARG A 33 3.37 -9.06 -6.06
CA ARG A 33 3.17 -10.22 -6.92
C ARG A 33 4.53 -10.82 -7.21
N GLN A 34 4.72 -12.08 -6.83
CA GLN A 34 5.99 -12.79 -7.01
C GLN A 34 7.15 -12.00 -6.41
N GLY A 35 6.93 -11.40 -5.24
CA GLY A 35 7.95 -10.65 -4.53
C GLY A 35 8.20 -9.24 -5.04
N THR A 36 7.51 -8.81 -6.09
CA THR A 36 7.67 -7.49 -6.68
C THR A 36 6.48 -6.60 -6.30
N PRO A 37 6.73 -5.40 -5.76
CA PRO A 37 5.62 -4.49 -5.42
C PRO A 37 5.00 -3.93 -6.70
N HIS A 38 3.68 -4.01 -6.79
CA HIS A 38 2.91 -3.51 -7.93
C HIS A 38 2.06 -2.30 -7.57
N VAL A 39 1.63 -2.19 -6.32
CA VAL A 39 0.89 -1.04 -5.81
C VAL A 39 1.46 -0.71 -4.45
N GLU A 40 1.80 0.55 -4.24
CA GLU A 40 2.29 1.02 -2.94
C GLU A 40 1.71 2.38 -2.61
N TYR A 41 1.35 2.55 -1.34
CA TYR A 41 0.98 3.84 -0.76
C TYR A 41 1.83 4.01 0.48
N TRP A 42 2.45 5.18 0.63
CA TRP A 42 3.30 5.41 1.80
C TRP A 42 3.35 6.89 2.16
N ASN A 43 3.72 7.15 3.40
CA ASN A 43 4.03 8.47 3.90
C ASN A 43 5.45 8.41 4.45
N ASP A 44 6.35 9.19 3.86
CA ASP A 44 7.76 9.20 4.23
C ASP A 44 8.13 10.37 5.16
N GLY A 45 7.11 11.07 5.70
CA GLY A 45 7.31 12.23 6.54
C GLY A 45 7.39 13.54 5.77
N ALA A 46 7.71 13.49 4.48
CA ALA A 46 7.72 14.66 3.61
C ALA A 46 6.42 14.80 2.84
N GLY A 47 5.65 13.74 2.72
CA GLY A 47 4.37 13.79 2.04
C GLY A 47 3.83 12.39 1.81
N HIS A 48 2.63 12.35 1.25
CA HIS A 48 1.97 11.09 0.93
C HIS A 48 2.18 10.77 -0.54
N ARG A 49 2.52 9.52 -0.83
CA ARG A 49 2.86 9.07 -2.18
C ARG A 49 2.10 7.81 -2.55
N ARG A 50 1.93 7.62 -3.83
CA ARG A 50 1.31 6.44 -4.40
C ARG A 50 2.11 5.99 -5.61
N ARG A 51 2.32 4.69 -5.73
CA ARG A 51 2.95 4.12 -6.92
C ARG A 51 2.10 2.97 -7.45
N ILE A 52 1.79 3.00 -8.74
CA ILE A 52 1.11 1.93 -9.43
C ILE A 52 1.99 1.53 -10.60
N GLY A 53 2.50 0.29 -10.56
CA GLY A 53 3.51 -0.15 -11.52
C GLY A 53 4.77 0.66 -11.36
N GLU A 54 5.17 1.37 -12.40
CA GLU A 54 6.36 2.21 -12.39
C GLU A 54 6.04 3.70 -12.20
N ARG A 55 4.78 4.04 -12.05
CA ARG A 55 4.35 5.44 -11.97
C ARG A 55 4.14 5.86 -10.53
N THR A 56 4.93 6.82 -10.07
CA THR A 56 4.80 7.41 -8.75
C THR A 56 4.14 8.79 -8.86
N SER A 57 3.23 9.08 -7.94
CA SER A 57 2.55 10.38 -7.90
C SER A 57 2.27 10.77 -6.45
N ALA A 58 1.95 12.03 -6.24
CA ALA A 58 1.48 12.49 -4.95
C ALA A 58 0.10 11.89 -4.66
N TYR A 59 -0.16 11.60 -3.40
CA TYR A 59 -1.44 11.09 -2.96
C TYR A 59 -2.08 12.08 -2.01
N ASP A 60 -3.36 12.39 -2.25
CA ASP A 60 -4.11 13.31 -1.40
C ASP A 60 -4.73 12.53 -0.24
N PHE A 61 -3.99 12.44 0.85
CA PHE A 61 -4.44 11.71 2.04
C PHE A 61 -5.55 12.46 2.75
N ARG A 62 -6.65 11.79 3.02
CA ARG A 62 -7.81 12.39 3.70
C ARG A 62 -8.13 11.68 5.01
N SER A 63 -8.13 10.35 4.99
CA SER A 63 -8.41 9.54 6.17
C SER A 63 -7.86 8.14 5.94
N ILE A 64 -7.76 7.39 7.03
CA ILE A 64 -7.32 5.99 6.94
C ILE A 64 -8.34 5.17 6.14
N GLU A 65 -9.62 5.43 6.33
CA GLU A 65 -10.68 4.71 5.62
C GLU A 65 -10.58 4.97 4.11
N GLN A 66 -10.36 6.22 3.72
CA GLN A 66 -10.23 6.55 2.30
C GLN A 66 -8.94 5.95 1.72
N LEU A 67 -7.85 5.97 2.48
CA LEU A 67 -6.59 5.37 2.09
C LEU A 67 -6.77 3.88 1.77
N ARG A 68 -7.45 3.16 2.68
CA ARG A 68 -7.68 1.72 2.48
C ARG A 68 -8.55 1.47 1.26
N TYR A 69 -9.59 2.27 1.09
CA TYR A 69 -10.47 2.15 -0.07
C TYR A 69 -9.70 2.35 -1.39
N ASP A 70 -8.89 3.39 -1.44
CA ASP A 70 -8.12 3.71 -2.65
C ASP A 70 -7.10 2.61 -2.95
N PHE A 71 -6.43 2.13 -1.92
CA PHE A 71 -5.45 1.05 -2.07
C PHE A 71 -6.12 -0.23 -2.57
N GLU A 72 -7.23 -0.61 -1.96
CA GLU A 72 -7.95 -1.83 -2.32
C GLU A 72 -8.47 -1.76 -3.75
N ARG A 73 -8.96 -0.60 -4.17
CA ARG A 73 -9.41 -0.40 -5.55
C ARG A 73 -8.25 -0.57 -6.54
N ASP A 74 -7.11 0.05 -6.25
CA ASP A 74 -5.94 -0.06 -7.12
C ASP A 74 -5.40 -1.50 -7.15
N ALA A 75 -5.45 -2.18 -6.03
CA ALA A 75 -5.03 -3.57 -5.94
C ALA A 75 -5.94 -4.48 -6.79
N GLU A 76 -7.25 -4.29 -6.69
CA GLU A 76 -8.21 -5.04 -7.48
C GLU A 76 -8.02 -4.79 -8.98
N ASP A 77 -7.84 -3.54 -9.37
CA ASP A 77 -7.59 -3.18 -10.75
C ASP A 77 -6.33 -3.87 -11.28
N THR A 78 -5.28 -3.87 -10.48
CA THR A 78 -4.01 -4.49 -10.87
C THR A 78 -4.15 -6.00 -11.02
N LEU A 79 -4.84 -6.65 -10.09
CA LEU A 79 -5.03 -8.11 -10.13
C LEU A 79 -5.98 -8.52 -11.24
N GLY A 80 -6.93 -7.66 -11.60
CA GLY A 80 -7.91 -7.95 -12.64
C GLY A 80 -7.41 -7.77 -14.06
N ARG A 81 -6.19 -7.31 -14.25
CA ARG A 81 -5.64 -7.01 -15.58
C ARG A 81 -4.93 -8.19 -16.24
N ASP A 82 -4.86 -9.29 -15.57
CA ASP A 82 -4.19 -10.47 -16.13
C ASP A 82 -5.06 -11.20 -17.11
#